data_85b4d37f7a7dd2fb83162e66d60d9c74
#
_entry.id   85b4d37f7a7dd2fb83162e66d60d9c74
#
_cell.length_a   1.000
_cell.length_b   1.000
_cell.length_c   1.000
_cell.angle_alpha   90.00
_cell.angle_beta   90.00
_cell.angle_gamma   90.00
#
_symmetry.space_group_name_H-M   'P 1'
#
loop_
_entity.id
_entity.type
_entity.pdbx_description
1 polymer ?
#
loop_
_entity_poly.entity_id
_entity_poly.type
_entity_poly.pdbx_seq_one_letter_code
_entity_poly.pdbx_strand_id
1 'polypeptide(L)'
;MTSQTSIQKPSSAPRPDGAQVVDLVLENEQLRAGAKKSESKHSINYLVIIAGQFGIILFLLWLTFSYFPLQKYIPTQNAAAICTFDPIDKPNISAAQVVDYAKDAVVTIYSTDYANYRTTITNAADKFMLPEFRSPFMQTMSQSDFLKALVSNQFTVTAITTPNQPPQVVREGVLNGAYAWKVQVPLTFYYTSGRQQHDDRVVAEVTITRTDPTKTRLNPSAIGVSWIDLKTAVN
;
A
#
# COMPACT_ATOMS: atom_id res chain seq x y z
N MET A 1 -75.41 34.74 41.00
CA MET A 1 -76.31 33.81 40.27
C MET A 1 -75.77 32.38 40.50
N THR A 2 -76.42 31.72 41.41
CA THR A 2 -76.16 30.43 41.99
C THR A 2 -76.72 29.32 41.05
N SER A 3 -75.91 28.43 40.56
CA SER A 3 -76.35 27.15 39.93
C SER A 3 -76.04 26.03 40.85
N GLN A 4 -77.06 25.44 41.38
CA GLN A 4 -77.03 24.23 42.19
C GLN A 4 -76.83 23.01 41.28
N THR A 5 -75.80 22.20 41.52
CA THR A 5 -75.62 20.91 40.93
C THR A 5 -76.28 19.86 41.83
N SER A 6 -77.33 19.25 41.31
CA SER A 6 -78.04 18.19 41.98
C SER A 6 -77.23 16.89 41.99
N ILE A 7 -76.93 16.38 43.19
CA ILE A 7 -76.29 15.10 43.40
C ILE A 7 -77.30 14.02 43.18
N GLN A 8 -77.13 13.25 42.12
CA GLN A 8 -77.98 12.10 41.83
C GLN A 8 -77.49 10.83 42.60
N LYS A 9 -78.28 10.35 43.45
CA LYS A 9 -78.05 9.16 44.28
C LYS A 9 -77.89 7.90 43.42
N PRO A 10 -76.80 7.09 43.62
CA PRO A 10 -76.65 5.88 42.84
C PRO A 10 -77.71 4.86 43.18
N SER A 11 -78.34 4.37 42.10
CA SER A 11 -79.30 3.26 42.17
C SER A 11 -78.56 1.99 42.60
N SER A 12 -79.08 1.31 43.65
CA SER A 12 -78.57 0.05 44.12
C SER A 12 -78.88 -1.03 43.06
N ALA A 13 -77.78 -1.49 42.38
CA ALA A 13 -77.86 -2.68 41.51
C ALA A 13 -78.28 -3.88 42.33
N PRO A 14 -79.16 -4.74 41.80
CA PRO A 14 -79.61 -6.00 42.48
C PRO A 14 -78.39 -6.89 42.74
N ARG A 15 -78.30 -7.48 43.92
CA ARG A 15 -77.30 -8.50 44.23
C ARG A 15 -77.52 -9.72 43.32
N PRO A 16 -76.49 -10.17 42.62
CA PRO A 16 -76.63 -11.37 41.81
C PRO A 16 -76.89 -12.59 42.68
N ASP A 17 -77.85 -13.42 42.23
CA ASP A 17 -78.13 -14.73 42.87
C ASP A 17 -76.88 -15.59 42.87
N GLY A 18 -76.75 -16.43 43.92
CA GLY A 18 -75.51 -17.24 44.09
C GLY A 18 -75.21 -18.17 42.88
N ALA A 19 -76.17 -18.51 42.09
CA ALA A 19 -75.98 -19.24 40.85
C ALA A 19 -75.26 -18.41 39.77
N GLN A 20 -75.54 -17.12 39.66
CA GLN A 20 -74.91 -16.21 38.71
C GLN A 20 -73.47 -15.91 39.10
N VAL A 21 -73.14 -15.87 40.38
CA VAL A 21 -71.78 -15.65 40.87
C VAL A 21 -70.92 -16.89 40.57
N VAL A 22 -71.41 -18.09 40.69
CA VAL A 22 -70.70 -19.33 40.36
C VAL A 22 -70.45 -19.42 38.88
N ASP A 23 -71.39 -19.02 38.04
CA ASP A 23 -71.25 -19.04 36.59
C ASP A 23 -70.20 -18.03 36.12
N LEU A 24 -70.22 -16.83 36.68
CA LEU A 24 -69.17 -15.80 36.42
C LEU A 24 -67.76 -16.20 36.89
N VAL A 25 -67.67 -16.96 37.98
CA VAL A 25 -66.41 -17.47 38.49
C VAL A 25 -65.85 -18.55 37.56
N LEU A 26 -66.69 -19.46 37.10
CA LEU A 26 -66.35 -20.53 36.15
C LEU A 26 -65.88 -19.94 34.78
N GLU A 27 -66.62 -18.95 34.30
CA GLU A 27 -66.27 -18.24 33.06
C GLU A 27 -64.94 -17.51 33.20
N ASN A 28 -64.68 -16.84 34.32
CA ASN A 28 -63.36 -16.20 34.59
C ASN A 28 -62.22 -17.22 34.69
N GLU A 29 -62.45 -18.40 35.29
CA GLU A 29 -61.45 -19.45 35.33
C GLU A 29 -61.14 -20.02 33.95
N GLN A 30 -62.18 -20.24 33.11
CA GLN A 30 -61.97 -20.65 31.71
C GLN A 30 -61.25 -19.63 30.88
N LEU A 31 -61.58 -18.34 31.01
CA LEU A 31 -60.81 -17.24 30.34
C LEU A 31 -59.38 -17.16 30.80
N ARG A 32 -59.12 -17.33 32.10
CA ARG A 32 -57.76 -17.36 32.64
C ARG A 32 -56.96 -18.60 32.18
N ALA A 33 -57.60 -19.75 32.07
CA ALA A 33 -56.96 -20.97 31.55
C ALA A 33 -56.66 -20.82 30.06
N GLY A 34 -57.54 -20.19 29.28
CA GLY A 34 -57.36 -19.89 27.86
C GLY A 34 -56.20 -18.90 27.65
N ALA A 35 -56.16 -17.83 28.46
CA ALA A 35 -55.10 -16.82 28.40
C ALA A 35 -53.71 -17.42 28.72
N LYS A 36 -53.59 -18.23 29.78
CA LYS A 36 -52.33 -18.91 30.14
C LYS A 36 -51.86 -19.86 29.04
N LYS A 37 -52.77 -20.55 28.34
CA LYS A 37 -52.40 -21.45 27.24
C LYS A 37 -51.97 -20.71 25.99
N SER A 38 -52.49 -19.51 25.76
CA SER A 38 -52.09 -18.63 24.66
C SER A 38 -50.73 -17.99 24.93
N GLU A 39 -50.46 -17.46 26.14
CA GLU A 39 -49.19 -16.90 26.51
C GLU A 39 -48.05 -17.91 26.45
N SER A 40 -48.29 -19.16 26.85
CA SER A 40 -47.27 -20.22 26.75
C SER A 40 -46.87 -20.50 25.30
N LYS A 41 -47.77 -20.47 24.35
CA LYS A 41 -47.45 -20.68 22.93
C LYS A 41 -46.68 -19.52 22.33
N HIS A 42 -47.01 -18.30 22.70
CA HIS A 42 -46.27 -17.13 22.23
C HIS A 42 -44.84 -17.08 22.82
N SER A 43 -44.66 -17.43 24.09
CA SER A 43 -43.34 -17.44 24.73
C SER A 43 -42.42 -18.52 24.12
N ILE A 44 -42.97 -19.69 23.76
CA ILE A 44 -42.20 -20.74 23.07
C ILE A 44 -41.76 -20.29 21.69
N ASN A 45 -42.63 -19.61 20.92
CA ASN A 45 -42.26 -19.08 19.62
C ASN A 45 -41.16 -18.03 19.70
N TYR A 46 -41.21 -17.13 20.68
CA TYR A 46 -40.15 -16.15 20.91
C TYR A 46 -38.83 -16.82 21.30
N LEU A 47 -38.87 -17.89 22.11
CA LEU A 47 -37.68 -18.65 22.48
C LEU A 47 -37.04 -19.33 21.26
N VAL A 48 -37.83 -19.89 20.37
CA VAL A 48 -37.37 -20.53 19.13
C VAL A 48 -36.74 -19.49 18.20
N ILE A 49 -37.32 -18.30 18.07
CA ILE A 49 -36.79 -17.21 17.25
C ILE A 49 -35.43 -16.70 17.82
N ILE A 50 -35.36 -16.51 19.13
CA ILE A 50 -34.11 -16.05 19.81
C ILE A 50 -33.01 -17.13 19.67
N ALA A 51 -33.34 -18.40 19.86
CA ALA A 51 -32.41 -19.50 19.68
C ALA A 51 -31.89 -19.62 18.24
N GLY A 52 -32.78 -19.42 17.25
CA GLY A 52 -32.40 -19.38 15.83
C GLY A 52 -31.45 -18.23 15.51
N GLN A 53 -31.72 -17.03 16.04
CA GLN A 53 -30.91 -15.86 15.85
C GLN A 53 -29.51 -16.03 16.48
N PHE A 54 -29.48 -16.65 17.68
CA PHE A 54 -28.21 -16.97 18.33
C PHE A 54 -27.37 -17.99 17.56
N GLY A 55 -28.03 -19.00 16.97
CA GLY A 55 -27.41 -20.00 16.09
C GLY A 55 -26.78 -19.35 14.85
N ILE A 56 -27.47 -18.39 14.22
CA ILE A 56 -26.96 -17.65 13.07
C ILE A 56 -25.72 -16.82 13.46
N ILE A 57 -25.75 -16.15 14.62
CA ILE A 57 -24.61 -15.35 15.10
C ILE A 57 -23.39 -16.25 15.36
N LEU A 58 -23.58 -17.39 16.02
CA LEU A 58 -22.51 -18.35 16.26
C LEU A 58 -21.93 -18.91 14.94
N PHE A 59 -22.78 -19.19 13.97
CA PHE A 59 -22.37 -19.66 12.64
C PHE A 59 -21.56 -18.60 11.91
N LEU A 60 -21.98 -17.34 11.93
CA LEU A 60 -21.22 -16.23 11.32
C LEU A 60 -19.88 -15.99 12.04
N LEU A 61 -19.83 -16.08 13.36
CA LEU A 61 -18.60 -16.03 14.12
C LEU A 61 -17.65 -17.17 13.74
N TRP A 62 -18.16 -18.40 13.67
CA TRP A 62 -17.37 -19.55 13.23
C TRP A 62 -16.84 -19.38 11.80
N LEU A 63 -17.66 -18.87 10.88
CA LEU A 63 -17.27 -18.56 9.51
C LEU A 63 -16.17 -17.49 9.47
N THR A 64 -16.31 -16.43 10.30
CA THR A 64 -15.30 -15.37 10.40
C THR A 64 -13.98 -15.92 10.91
N PHE A 65 -13.98 -16.74 11.95
CA PHE A 65 -12.74 -17.33 12.50
C PHE A 65 -12.13 -18.40 11.57
N SER A 66 -12.97 -19.10 10.77
CA SER A 66 -12.50 -20.16 9.89
C SER A 66 -12.00 -19.66 8.52
N TYR A 67 -12.61 -18.60 7.98
CA TYR A 67 -12.30 -18.09 6.65
C TYR A 67 -11.37 -16.87 6.65
N PHE A 68 -11.36 -16.04 7.70
CA PHE A 68 -10.37 -14.99 7.79
C PHE A 68 -9.03 -15.60 8.24
N PRO A 69 -8.00 -15.54 7.39
CA PRO A 69 -6.69 -15.98 7.82
C PRO A 69 -6.26 -15.06 8.96
N LEU A 70 -6.13 -15.62 10.14
CA LEU A 70 -5.31 -15.02 11.18
C LEU A 70 -4.00 -14.62 10.53
N GLN A 71 -3.72 -13.33 10.50
CA GLN A 71 -2.43 -12.85 9.99
C GLN A 71 -1.37 -13.72 10.65
N LYS A 72 -0.70 -14.53 9.85
CA LYS A 72 0.46 -15.28 10.31
C LYS A 72 1.50 -14.25 10.71
N TYR A 73 1.47 -13.85 11.96
CA TYR A 73 2.63 -13.22 12.56
C TYR A 73 3.74 -14.27 12.45
N ILE A 74 4.70 -14.04 11.58
CA ILE A 74 5.96 -14.76 11.62
C ILE A 74 6.54 -14.32 12.94
N PRO A 75 6.62 -15.20 13.96
CA PRO A 75 7.28 -14.83 15.20
C PRO A 75 8.74 -14.62 14.82
N THR A 76 9.15 -13.36 14.71
CA THR A 76 10.57 -13.03 14.74
C THR A 76 11.06 -13.41 16.12
N GLN A 77 11.77 -14.53 16.20
CA GLN A 77 12.26 -15.10 17.45
C GLN A 77 13.25 -14.20 18.20
N ASN A 78 13.46 -12.97 17.71
CA ASN A 78 14.26 -11.97 18.39
C ASN A 78 13.62 -10.59 18.21
N ALA A 79 13.01 -10.07 19.26
CA ALA A 79 12.64 -8.65 19.32
C ALA A 79 13.85 -7.72 19.13
N ALA A 80 15.07 -8.20 19.32
CA ALA A 80 16.32 -7.52 18.98
C ALA A 80 16.57 -7.46 17.46
N ALA A 81 15.94 -8.32 16.64
CA ALA A 81 16.10 -8.31 15.18
C ALA A 81 15.37 -7.15 14.50
N ILE A 82 14.49 -6.45 15.20
CA ILE A 82 13.78 -5.27 14.66
C ILE A 82 14.71 -4.04 14.54
N CYS A 83 15.86 -4.07 15.21
CA CYS A 83 16.85 -2.97 15.22
C CYS A 83 18.23 -3.39 14.69
N THR A 84 18.42 -4.61 14.23
CA THR A 84 19.68 -4.97 13.55
C THR A 84 19.58 -4.52 12.10
N PHE A 85 20.24 -3.40 11.81
CA PHE A 85 20.53 -3.06 10.42
C PHE A 85 21.30 -4.25 9.81
N ASP A 86 20.76 -4.81 8.74
CA ASP A 86 21.48 -5.82 7.99
C ASP A 86 22.87 -5.29 7.63
N PRO A 87 23.94 -6.07 7.82
CA PRO A 87 25.30 -5.66 7.47
C PRO A 87 25.36 -5.11 6.05
N ILE A 88 26.07 -4.00 5.84
CA ILE A 88 26.16 -3.31 4.53
C ILE A 88 26.85 -4.18 3.47
N ASP A 89 27.61 -5.19 3.90
CA ASP A 89 28.31 -6.14 3.04
C ASP A 89 27.45 -7.26 2.47
N LYS A 90 26.14 -7.29 2.79
CA LYS A 90 25.19 -8.29 2.29
C LYS A 90 24.13 -7.65 1.41
N PRO A 91 23.57 -8.35 0.40
CA PRO A 91 22.47 -7.84 -0.39
C PRO A 91 21.19 -7.76 0.46
N ASN A 92 20.48 -6.64 0.38
CA ASN A 92 19.21 -6.41 1.08
C ASN A 92 18.01 -6.33 0.13
N ILE A 93 18.26 -6.35 -1.17
CA ILE A 93 17.26 -6.22 -2.21
C ILE A 93 17.51 -7.23 -3.33
N SER A 94 16.48 -7.49 -4.12
CA SER A 94 16.57 -8.41 -5.26
C SER A 94 17.32 -7.78 -6.44
N ALA A 95 17.95 -8.62 -7.27
CA ALA A 95 18.61 -8.18 -8.50
C ALA A 95 17.65 -7.42 -9.44
N ALA A 96 16.38 -7.80 -9.50
CA ALA A 96 15.36 -7.10 -10.30
C ALA A 96 15.16 -5.65 -9.84
N GLN A 97 15.07 -5.43 -8.54
CA GLN A 97 14.96 -4.07 -7.97
C GLN A 97 16.20 -3.21 -8.24
N VAL A 98 17.39 -3.82 -8.21
CA VAL A 98 18.64 -3.13 -8.55
C VAL A 98 18.64 -2.73 -10.02
N VAL A 99 18.22 -3.63 -10.91
CA VAL A 99 18.12 -3.37 -12.36
C VAL A 99 17.13 -2.25 -12.65
N ASP A 100 15.94 -2.27 -12.04
CA ASP A 100 14.94 -1.22 -12.21
C ASP A 100 15.46 0.14 -11.70
N TYR A 101 16.13 0.14 -10.56
CA TYR A 101 16.74 1.36 -10.02
C TYR A 101 17.83 1.93 -10.92
N ALA A 102 18.70 1.05 -11.47
CA ALA A 102 19.75 1.45 -12.43
C ALA A 102 19.14 2.06 -13.69
N LYS A 103 18.10 1.40 -14.26
CA LYS A 103 17.37 1.87 -15.44
C LYS A 103 16.78 3.25 -15.20
N ASP A 104 16.03 3.42 -14.12
CA ASP A 104 15.38 4.69 -13.80
C ASP A 104 16.39 5.82 -13.58
N ALA A 105 17.52 5.53 -12.95
CA ALA A 105 18.59 6.50 -12.76
C ALA A 105 19.17 7.00 -14.09
N VAL A 106 19.57 6.10 -14.99
CA VAL A 106 20.20 6.51 -16.26
C VAL A 106 19.20 7.16 -17.21
N VAL A 107 17.97 6.63 -17.30
CA VAL A 107 16.92 7.25 -18.12
C VAL A 107 16.63 8.67 -17.64
N THR A 108 16.54 8.89 -16.33
CA THR A 108 16.25 10.21 -15.78
C THR A 108 17.42 11.18 -15.97
N ILE A 109 18.67 10.73 -15.77
CA ILE A 109 19.86 11.57 -15.91
C ILE A 109 20.08 12.00 -17.35
N TYR A 110 19.89 11.09 -18.34
CA TYR A 110 20.20 11.36 -19.75
C TYR A 110 18.98 11.83 -20.57
N SER A 111 17.78 11.86 -20.02
CA SER A 111 16.63 12.51 -20.65
C SER A 111 16.58 13.97 -20.26
N THR A 112 17.15 14.83 -21.09
CA THR A 112 17.30 16.26 -20.79
C THR A 112 17.31 17.10 -22.05
N ASP A 113 17.13 18.40 -21.91
CA ASP A 113 17.21 19.38 -22.99
C ASP A 113 18.34 20.39 -22.76
N TYR A 114 18.76 21.05 -23.86
CA TYR A 114 19.87 22.01 -23.83
C TYR A 114 19.60 23.25 -22.95
N ALA A 115 18.36 23.59 -22.67
CA ALA A 115 18.00 24.77 -21.87
C ALA A 115 18.01 24.47 -20.36
N ASN A 116 17.55 23.26 -19.97
CA ASN A 116 17.32 22.90 -18.57
C ASN A 116 18.26 21.81 -18.04
N TYR A 117 19.23 21.35 -18.84
CA TYR A 117 20.10 20.20 -18.50
C TYR A 117 20.72 20.29 -17.11
N ARG A 118 21.16 21.50 -16.70
CA ARG A 118 21.80 21.68 -15.39
C ARG A 118 20.87 21.27 -14.24
N THR A 119 19.65 21.81 -14.26
CA THR A 119 18.64 21.52 -13.25
C THR A 119 18.20 20.05 -13.30
N THR A 120 17.96 19.51 -14.50
CA THR A 120 17.53 18.14 -14.69
C THR A 120 18.56 17.14 -14.20
N ILE A 121 19.83 17.29 -14.61
CA ILE A 121 20.91 16.38 -14.22
C ILE A 121 21.21 16.51 -12.73
N THR A 122 21.21 17.74 -12.17
CA THR A 122 21.41 17.94 -10.72
C THR A 122 20.31 17.26 -9.90
N ASN A 123 19.05 17.48 -10.24
CA ASN A 123 17.93 16.86 -9.54
C ASN A 123 17.96 15.33 -9.65
N ALA A 124 18.32 14.79 -10.83
CA ALA A 124 18.47 13.36 -11.02
C ALA A 124 19.63 12.78 -10.20
N ALA A 125 20.78 13.46 -10.19
CA ALA A 125 21.91 13.07 -9.36
C ALA A 125 21.59 13.13 -7.86
N ASP A 126 20.85 14.15 -7.42
CA ASP A 126 20.39 14.26 -6.03
C ASP A 126 19.46 13.12 -5.63
N LYS A 127 18.63 12.67 -6.56
CA LYS A 127 17.67 11.58 -6.32
C LYS A 127 18.32 10.20 -6.29
N PHE A 128 19.25 9.93 -7.20
CA PHE A 128 19.75 8.56 -7.43
C PHE A 128 21.17 8.33 -6.94
N MET A 129 22.03 9.37 -6.91
CA MET A 129 23.43 9.20 -6.58
C MET A 129 23.72 9.36 -5.10
N LEU A 130 24.69 8.59 -4.63
CA LEU A 130 25.24 8.77 -3.28
C LEU A 130 25.92 10.15 -3.16
N PRO A 131 25.77 10.84 -2.03
CA PRO A 131 26.28 12.21 -1.85
C PRO A 131 27.76 12.38 -2.20
N GLU A 132 28.59 11.41 -1.83
CA GLU A 132 30.03 11.43 -2.06
C GLU A 132 30.43 11.33 -3.54
N PHE A 133 29.56 10.77 -4.41
CA PHE A 133 29.85 10.59 -5.84
C PHE A 133 29.21 11.66 -6.73
N ARG A 134 28.36 12.53 -6.21
CA ARG A 134 27.67 13.57 -7.00
C ARG A 134 28.65 14.58 -7.60
N SER A 135 29.54 15.13 -6.80
CA SER A 135 30.49 16.12 -7.27
C SER A 135 31.45 15.59 -8.35
N PRO A 136 32.13 14.44 -8.17
CA PRO A 136 32.90 13.79 -9.22
C PRO A 136 32.11 13.49 -10.49
N PHE A 137 30.89 13.01 -10.35
CA PHE A 137 30.00 12.72 -11.48
C PHE A 137 29.66 14.00 -12.26
N MET A 138 29.26 15.07 -11.58
CA MET A 138 28.96 16.35 -12.23
C MET A 138 30.16 16.95 -12.95
N GLN A 139 31.37 16.81 -12.39
CA GLN A 139 32.59 17.22 -13.03
C GLN A 139 32.84 16.43 -14.31
N THR A 140 32.74 15.10 -14.27
CA THR A 140 32.91 14.23 -15.45
C THR A 140 31.83 14.51 -16.49
N MET A 141 30.58 14.68 -16.07
CA MET A 141 29.46 15.00 -16.95
C MET A 141 29.69 16.33 -17.69
N SER A 142 30.21 17.35 -16.99
CA SER A 142 30.47 18.66 -17.61
C SER A 142 31.52 18.62 -18.73
N GLN A 143 32.39 17.61 -18.72
CA GLN A 143 33.43 17.41 -19.72
C GLN A 143 33.03 16.36 -20.77
N SER A 144 31.90 15.70 -20.63
CA SER A 144 31.47 14.63 -21.51
C SER A 144 31.09 15.12 -22.90
N ASP A 145 31.34 14.28 -23.90
CA ASP A 145 30.92 14.58 -25.29
C ASP A 145 29.42 14.63 -25.46
N PHE A 146 28.67 13.86 -24.63
CA PHE A 146 27.21 13.94 -24.55
C PHE A 146 26.76 15.37 -24.25
N LEU A 147 27.30 16.00 -23.22
CA LEU A 147 26.89 17.36 -22.84
C LEU A 147 27.36 18.42 -23.83
N LYS A 148 28.57 18.26 -24.41
CA LYS A 148 29.02 19.12 -25.48
C LYS A 148 28.09 19.08 -26.70
N ALA A 149 27.73 17.89 -27.15
CA ALA A 149 26.80 17.70 -28.26
C ALA A 149 25.41 18.28 -27.96
N LEU A 150 24.88 18.02 -26.76
CA LEU A 150 23.58 18.53 -26.30
C LEU A 150 23.51 20.06 -26.42
N VAL A 151 24.53 20.77 -25.90
CA VAL A 151 24.52 22.23 -25.84
C VAL A 151 24.86 22.86 -27.21
N SER A 152 25.89 22.34 -27.90
CA SER A 152 26.31 22.90 -29.19
C SER A 152 25.29 22.81 -30.29
N ASN A 153 24.48 21.72 -30.31
CA ASN A 153 23.47 21.48 -31.32
C ASN A 153 22.04 21.80 -30.86
N GLN A 154 21.90 22.30 -29.63
CA GLN A 154 20.58 22.61 -29.02
C GLN A 154 19.62 21.40 -29.06
N PHE A 155 20.14 20.23 -28.69
CA PHE A 155 19.35 19.02 -28.68
C PHE A 155 18.43 18.92 -27.46
N THR A 156 17.29 18.28 -27.68
CA THR A 156 16.52 17.58 -26.64
C THR A 156 16.82 16.10 -26.77
N VAL A 157 17.26 15.47 -25.68
CA VAL A 157 17.59 14.05 -25.66
C VAL A 157 16.56 13.30 -24.83
N THR A 158 16.02 12.23 -25.41
CA THR A 158 15.18 11.26 -24.73
C THR A 158 15.93 9.93 -24.67
N ALA A 159 16.25 9.48 -23.46
CA ALA A 159 16.88 8.19 -23.23
C ALA A 159 15.81 7.12 -22.98
N ILE A 160 15.86 6.03 -23.70
CA ILE A 160 15.01 4.85 -23.43
C ILE A 160 15.87 3.59 -23.40
N THR A 161 15.38 2.53 -22.73
CA THR A 161 16.04 1.22 -22.81
C THR A 161 15.88 0.65 -24.22
N THR A 162 16.98 0.10 -24.75
CA THR A 162 16.99 -0.47 -26.10
C THR A 162 16.02 -1.66 -26.18
N PRO A 163 15.08 -1.68 -27.11
CA PRO A 163 14.19 -2.82 -27.31
C PRO A 163 14.96 -4.13 -27.50
N ASN A 164 14.45 -5.24 -26.97
CA ASN A 164 15.04 -6.58 -27.03
C ASN A 164 16.42 -6.76 -26.37
N GLN A 165 16.89 -5.77 -25.62
CA GLN A 165 18.11 -5.85 -24.82
C GLN A 165 17.80 -5.47 -23.37
N PRO A 166 17.35 -6.42 -22.54
CA PRO A 166 16.99 -6.09 -21.15
C PRO A 166 18.22 -5.73 -20.34
N PRO A 167 18.12 -4.75 -19.44
CA PRO A 167 19.15 -4.45 -18.46
C PRO A 167 19.44 -5.67 -17.58
N GLN A 168 20.70 -5.86 -17.20
CA GLN A 168 21.13 -7.02 -16.42
C GLN A 168 22.25 -6.69 -15.43
N VAL A 169 22.27 -7.41 -14.30
CA VAL A 169 23.41 -7.40 -13.38
C VAL A 169 24.52 -8.26 -13.99
N VAL A 170 25.67 -7.65 -14.25
CA VAL A 170 26.83 -8.36 -14.82
C VAL A 170 27.86 -8.78 -13.78
N ARG A 171 27.87 -8.12 -12.65
CA ARG A 171 28.74 -8.44 -11.51
C ARG A 171 28.12 -7.94 -10.21
N GLU A 172 28.33 -8.70 -9.16
CA GLU A 172 27.98 -8.28 -7.81
C GLU A 172 29.05 -8.75 -6.82
N GLY A 173 29.14 -8.07 -5.68
CA GLY A 173 30.10 -8.40 -4.63
C GLY A 173 30.37 -7.23 -3.70
N VAL A 174 31.30 -7.41 -2.78
CA VAL A 174 31.68 -6.36 -1.82
C VAL A 174 32.74 -5.44 -2.44
N LEU A 175 32.46 -4.15 -2.44
CA LEU A 175 33.36 -3.09 -2.88
C LEU A 175 33.54 -2.08 -1.74
N ASN A 176 34.79 -1.91 -1.28
CA ASN A 176 35.11 -0.98 -0.18
C ASN A 176 34.27 -1.20 1.09
N GLY A 177 33.97 -2.46 1.43
CA GLY A 177 33.21 -2.82 2.62
C GLY A 177 31.69 -2.72 2.48
N ALA A 178 31.17 -2.33 1.31
CA ALA A 178 29.75 -2.29 1.01
C ALA A 178 29.40 -3.22 -0.16
N TYR A 179 28.22 -3.83 -0.12
CA TYR A 179 27.76 -4.65 -1.24
C TYR A 179 27.44 -3.76 -2.44
N ALA A 180 27.91 -4.15 -3.60
CA ALA A 180 27.77 -3.39 -4.84
C ALA A 180 27.35 -4.30 -6.01
N TRP A 181 26.60 -3.73 -6.94
CA TRP A 181 26.16 -4.36 -8.17
C TRP A 181 26.64 -3.53 -9.36
N LYS A 182 27.13 -4.18 -10.38
CA LYS A 182 27.40 -3.59 -11.68
C LYS A 182 26.31 -4.01 -12.65
N VAL A 183 25.53 -3.04 -13.11
CA VAL A 183 24.38 -3.24 -13.99
C VAL A 183 24.72 -2.67 -15.36
N GLN A 184 24.50 -3.43 -16.42
CA GLN A 184 24.52 -2.93 -17.78
C GLN A 184 23.11 -2.61 -18.22
N VAL A 185 22.91 -1.36 -18.66
CA VAL A 185 21.65 -0.84 -19.15
C VAL A 185 21.84 -0.40 -20.60
N PRO A 186 21.41 -1.21 -21.59
CA PRO A 186 21.42 -0.79 -22.98
C PRO A 186 20.40 0.32 -23.21
N LEU A 187 20.86 1.45 -23.76
CA LEU A 187 20.08 2.66 -23.99
C LEU A 187 20.10 3.05 -25.47
N THR A 188 19.03 3.63 -25.91
CA THR A 188 18.94 4.38 -27.18
C THR A 188 18.66 5.83 -26.83
N PHE A 189 19.54 6.73 -27.24
CA PHE A 189 19.36 8.16 -27.14
C PHE A 189 18.73 8.68 -28.41
N TYR A 190 17.59 9.32 -28.30
CA TYR A 190 16.95 10.03 -29.40
C TYR A 190 17.24 11.52 -29.27
N TYR A 191 18.03 12.02 -30.21
CA TYR A 191 18.38 13.44 -30.30
C TYR A 191 17.44 14.15 -31.23
N THR A 192 16.83 15.25 -30.78
CA THR A 192 15.92 16.07 -31.56
C THR A 192 16.32 17.54 -31.45
N SER A 193 16.53 18.21 -32.59
CA SER A 193 16.76 19.66 -32.66
C SER A 193 16.08 20.21 -33.92
N GLY A 194 14.97 20.91 -33.75
CA GLY A 194 14.20 21.46 -34.88
C GLY A 194 13.81 20.37 -35.88
N ARG A 195 14.52 20.32 -37.05
CA ARG A 195 14.27 19.32 -38.10
C ARG A 195 15.27 18.14 -38.07
N GLN A 196 16.24 18.19 -37.20
CA GLN A 196 17.26 17.14 -37.12
C GLN A 196 16.87 16.11 -36.06
N GLN A 197 16.93 14.86 -36.46
CA GLN A 197 16.76 13.72 -35.55
C GLN A 197 17.82 12.68 -35.86
N HIS A 198 18.44 12.14 -34.82
CA HIS A 198 19.26 10.95 -34.93
C HIS A 198 19.19 10.15 -33.64
N ASP A 199 19.58 8.90 -33.69
CA ASP A 199 19.62 8.00 -32.54
C ASP A 199 21.01 7.39 -32.38
N ASP A 200 21.44 7.26 -31.11
CA ASP A 200 22.67 6.61 -30.75
C ASP A 200 22.38 5.48 -29.77
N ARG A 201 23.01 4.32 -30.00
CA ARG A 201 22.94 3.18 -29.09
C ARG A 201 24.16 3.13 -28.21
N VAL A 202 23.94 3.13 -26.93
CA VAL A 202 24.97 3.11 -25.91
C VAL A 202 24.64 2.06 -24.84
N VAL A 203 25.65 1.62 -24.11
CA VAL A 203 25.47 0.80 -22.92
C VAL A 203 25.95 1.58 -21.72
N ALA A 204 25.05 1.88 -20.79
CA ALA A 204 25.42 2.47 -19.51
C ALA A 204 25.81 1.37 -18.53
N GLU A 205 27.05 1.37 -18.06
CA GLU A 205 27.49 0.58 -16.92
C GLU A 205 27.27 1.36 -15.63
N VAL A 206 26.33 0.92 -14.83
CA VAL A 206 25.93 1.57 -13.58
C VAL A 206 26.45 0.77 -12.41
N THR A 207 27.23 1.39 -11.55
CA THR A 207 27.63 0.80 -10.27
C THR A 207 26.69 1.30 -9.19
N ILE A 208 25.97 0.40 -8.57
CA ILE A 208 25.06 0.67 -7.46
C ILE A 208 25.69 0.10 -6.20
N THR A 209 25.74 0.89 -5.15
CA THR A 209 26.35 0.48 -3.88
C THR A 209 25.33 0.59 -2.76
N ARG A 210 25.34 -0.38 -1.88
CA ARG A 210 24.57 -0.34 -0.65
C ARG A 210 25.14 0.72 0.29
N THR A 211 24.27 1.45 0.97
CA THR A 211 24.65 2.50 1.91
C THR A 211 23.84 2.42 3.19
N ASP A 212 24.24 3.21 4.17
CA ASP A 212 23.48 3.36 5.39
C ASP A 212 22.12 4.04 5.11
N PRO A 213 20.99 3.47 5.54
CA PRO A 213 19.66 4.07 5.35
C PRO A 213 19.54 5.50 5.89
N THR A 214 20.35 5.86 6.87
CA THR A 214 20.37 7.22 7.44
C THR A 214 20.96 8.26 6.49
N LYS A 215 21.80 7.85 5.55
CA LYS A 215 22.48 8.72 4.58
C LYS A 215 21.63 9.00 3.33
N THR A 216 20.64 8.16 3.05
CA THR A 216 19.77 8.26 1.87
C THR A 216 18.32 8.48 2.27
N ARG A 217 17.97 9.70 2.65
CA ARG A 217 16.59 10.06 3.04
C ARG A 217 15.55 9.79 1.95
N LEU A 218 15.96 9.74 0.69
CA LEU A 218 15.07 9.62 -0.48
C LEU A 218 14.92 8.17 -0.98
N ASN A 219 15.73 7.24 -0.47
CA ASN A 219 15.72 5.87 -0.95
C ASN A 219 15.59 4.86 0.21
N PRO A 220 14.37 4.36 0.45
CA PRO A 220 14.12 3.39 1.51
C PRO A 220 14.87 2.06 1.33
N SER A 221 15.33 1.76 0.10
CA SER A 221 16.08 0.54 -0.19
C SER A 221 17.55 0.61 0.24
N ALA A 222 18.00 1.75 0.76
CA ALA A 222 19.39 1.97 1.22
C ALA A 222 20.45 1.61 0.16
N ILE A 223 20.17 1.97 -1.08
CA ILE A 223 21.10 1.84 -2.23
C ILE A 223 21.25 3.19 -2.92
N GLY A 224 22.34 3.37 -3.62
CA GLY A 224 22.55 4.54 -4.47
C GLY A 224 23.55 4.27 -5.57
N VAL A 225 23.47 5.07 -6.62
CA VAL A 225 24.42 5.04 -7.71
C VAL A 225 25.74 5.65 -7.25
N SER A 226 26.82 4.88 -7.38
CA SER A 226 28.19 5.38 -7.12
C SER A 226 28.91 5.82 -8.38
N TRP A 227 28.61 5.21 -9.53
CA TRP A 227 29.23 5.57 -10.80
C TRP A 227 28.37 5.18 -12.00
N ILE A 228 28.46 5.96 -13.07
CA ILE A 228 27.88 5.68 -14.38
C ILE A 228 28.95 5.90 -15.45
N ASP A 229 29.15 4.89 -16.29
CA ASP A 229 30.06 4.95 -17.42
C ASP A 229 29.28 4.62 -18.71
N LEU A 230 29.38 5.48 -19.73
CA LEU A 230 28.75 5.26 -21.03
C LEU A 230 29.75 4.63 -21.99
N LYS A 231 29.38 3.52 -22.60
CA LYS A 231 30.16 2.85 -23.64
C LYS A 231 29.36 2.82 -24.92
N THR A 232 30.00 3.06 -26.04
CA THR A 232 29.39 2.87 -27.35
C THR A 232 28.99 1.41 -27.50
N ALA A 233 27.77 1.13 -27.96
CA ALA A 233 27.36 -0.23 -28.27
C ALA A 233 28.20 -0.72 -29.45
N VAL A 234 29.00 -1.75 -29.21
CA VAL A 234 29.68 -2.46 -30.32
C VAL A 234 28.63 -3.30 -31.04
N ASN A 235 28.41 -3.00 -32.30
CA ASN A 235 27.54 -3.78 -33.20
C ASN A 235 28.08 -5.18 -33.42
#